data_f1f2efdeef287e93fed4172c142e346b
#
_entry.id   f1f2efdeef287e93fed4172c142e346b
#
_cell.length_a   1.000
_cell.length_b   1.000
_cell.length_c   1.000
_cell.angle_alpha   90.00
_cell.angle_beta   90.00
_cell.angle_gamma   90.00
#
_symmetry.space_group_name_H-M   'P 1'
#
loop_
_entity.id
_entity.type
_entity.pdbx_description
1 polymer ?
#
loop_
_entity_poly.entity_id
_entity_poly.type
_entity_poly.pdbx_seq_one_letter_code
_entity_poly.pdbx_strand_id
1 'polypeptide(L)'
;YNGETLVGYVVEELDTTYFDELRLNMKSLSEGTFYLLDGTDTIITAGTKEDKTSLRKFVTTTKDRDEFHEKYSAIDHEKHPTGELVYHYGGDKYITYYSDVQYTEWSIRISENLSEQKRDMWSFVVWIVLVLFVLCVGAVVSEIFLTNHILHPIQNAIDMFERIRQTQDYSLRMPVESKDELGKMAEGINELMDYVEEKHEQQKNAQQKLQMQADSDPLTGVMNKRAFETYAREKAEYAAEHGEQIVFGFLDVDDFKRFNTDYGHQQGDEILCYVAQTLQSLFPGEVGRIGGDEFAFCYVGEISGEQIKTDANTVTKRLAEEYQSKTEDCHMAITGSLGVVTTKKSLDYIELVRCADLAMYRAKDQGKNIAVILEV
;
A
#
# COMPACT_ATOMS: atom_id res chain seq x y z
N TYR A 1 57.41 -43.92 -79.32
CA TYR A 1 57.25 -44.96 -80.34
C TYR A 1 57.77 -44.46 -81.73
N ASN A 2 58.51 -45.26 -82.38
CA ASN A 2 58.86 -45.01 -83.77
C ASN A 2 58.34 -46.20 -84.58
N GLY A 3 57.19 -46.04 -85.16
CA GLY A 3 56.46 -47.13 -85.70
C GLY A 3 55.91 -48.10 -84.60
N GLU A 4 55.96 -49.39 -84.81
CA GLU A 4 55.52 -50.36 -83.75
C GLU A 4 56.60 -50.80 -82.79
N THR A 5 57.82 -50.17 -82.79
CA THR A 5 58.92 -50.55 -81.93
C THR A 5 59.13 -49.53 -80.82
N LEU A 6 59.16 -50.04 -79.59
CA LEU A 6 59.45 -49.23 -78.37
C LEU A 6 60.93 -48.83 -78.50
N VAL A 7 61.23 -47.52 -78.61
CA VAL A 7 62.58 -46.99 -78.74
C VAL A 7 63.21 -46.65 -77.40
N GLY A 8 62.35 -46.41 -76.42
CA GLY A 8 62.72 -46.08 -75.03
C GLY A 8 61.52 -45.48 -74.29
N TYR A 9 61.70 -45.32 -73.04
CA TYR A 9 60.69 -44.63 -72.17
C TYR A 9 61.50 -43.67 -71.25
N VAL A 10 60.82 -42.61 -70.85
CA VAL A 10 61.31 -41.65 -69.86
C VAL A 10 60.58 -41.96 -68.57
N VAL A 11 61.36 -42.17 -67.53
CA VAL A 11 60.80 -42.31 -66.17
C VAL A 11 61.09 -41.02 -65.46
N GLU A 12 60.01 -40.40 -64.95
CA GLU A 12 60.12 -39.25 -64.10
C GLU A 12 59.63 -39.67 -62.68
N GLU A 13 60.44 -39.45 -61.70
CA GLU A 13 60.14 -39.73 -60.31
C GLU A 13 59.66 -38.43 -59.67
N LEU A 14 58.33 -38.41 -59.27
CA LEU A 14 57.72 -37.29 -58.57
C LEU A 14 57.94 -37.50 -57.11
N ASP A 15 58.45 -36.48 -56.41
CA ASP A 15 58.55 -36.44 -54.97
C ASP A 15 57.13 -36.14 -54.37
N THR A 16 56.56 -37.10 -53.67
CA THR A 16 55.26 -37.01 -53.07
C THR A 16 55.14 -35.96 -51.92
N THR A 17 56.27 -35.49 -51.41
CA THR A 17 56.31 -34.41 -50.39
C THR A 17 55.78 -33.09 -50.92
N TYR A 18 55.89 -32.85 -52.24
CA TYR A 18 55.29 -31.69 -52.87
C TYR A 18 53.80 -31.65 -52.75
N PHE A 19 53.09 -32.80 -52.86
CA PHE A 19 51.66 -32.90 -52.70
C PHE A 19 51.24 -32.73 -51.23
N ASP A 20 52.05 -33.14 -50.27
CA ASP A 20 51.82 -32.87 -48.86
C ASP A 20 51.96 -31.36 -48.55
N GLU A 21 52.89 -30.66 -49.13
CA GLU A 21 53.02 -29.20 -49.02
C GLU A 21 51.83 -28.48 -49.66
N LEU A 22 51.34 -28.92 -50.79
CA LEU A 22 50.14 -28.38 -51.44
C LEU A 22 48.92 -28.56 -50.54
N ARG A 23 48.72 -29.74 -49.97
CA ARG A 23 47.61 -30.02 -49.00
C ARG A 23 47.69 -29.12 -47.79
N LEU A 24 48.82 -28.95 -47.16
CA LEU A 24 49.00 -28.11 -45.98
C LEU A 24 48.79 -26.62 -46.26
N ASN A 25 49.02 -26.19 -47.51
CA ASN A 25 48.86 -24.80 -47.94
C ASN A 25 47.44 -24.48 -48.48
N MET A 26 46.56 -25.47 -48.62
CA MET A 26 45.20 -25.25 -49.07
C MET A 26 44.37 -24.46 -48.05
N LYS A 27 44.00 -23.22 -48.38
CA LYS A 27 43.22 -22.32 -47.51
C LYS A 27 41.75 -22.78 -47.35
N SER A 28 41.22 -23.53 -48.30
CA SER A 28 39.84 -24.01 -48.35
C SER A 28 39.60 -25.32 -47.57
N LEU A 29 40.65 -25.97 -47.11
CA LEU A 29 40.56 -27.21 -46.34
C LEU A 29 40.40 -26.86 -44.85
N SER A 30 39.20 -26.71 -44.36
CA SER A 30 38.95 -26.35 -42.94
C SER A 30 38.94 -27.59 -42.04
N GLU A 31 38.06 -28.55 -42.30
CA GLU A 31 37.84 -29.71 -41.43
C GLU A 31 37.76 -31.03 -42.20
N GLY A 32 37.88 -31.00 -43.55
CA GLY A 32 37.79 -32.18 -44.38
C GLY A 32 39.11 -32.94 -44.53
N THR A 33 39.00 -34.22 -44.88
CA THR A 33 40.14 -35.04 -45.26
C THR A 33 40.38 -34.96 -46.74
N PHE A 34 41.56 -34.54 -47.12
CA PHE A 34 42.00 -34.48 -48.51
C PHE A 34 42.57 -35.82 -48.92
N TYR A 35 42.28 -36.24 -50.15
CA TYR A 35 42.83 -37.41 -50.81
C TYR A 35 43.26 -37.04 -52.25
N LEU A 36 44.46 -37.43 -52.62
CA LEU A 36 44.92 -37.49 -54.00
C LEU A 36 45.10 -38.95 -54.33
N LEU A 37 44.41 -39.42 -55.37
CA LEU A 37 44.40 -40.82 -55.79
C LEU A 37 44.87 -40.93 -57.23
N ASP A 38 45.47 -42.06 -57.53
CA ASP A 38 45.82 -42.43 -58.92
C ASP A 38 44.66 -43.15 -59.63
N GLY A 39 44.80 -43.53 -60.89
CA GLY A 39 43.74 -44.22 -61.67
C GLY A 39 43.39 -45.62 -61.18
N THR A 40 44.06 -46.14 -60.18
CA THR A 40 43.77 -47.41 -59.51
C THR A 40 43.17 -47.21 -58.12
N ASP A 41 42.71 -46.02 -57.81
CA ASP A 41 42.24 -45.61 -56.45
C ASP A 41 43.30 -45.77 -55.34
N THR A 42 44.60 -45.81 -55.71
CA THR A 42 45.69 -45.83 -54.75
C THR A 42 45.95 -44.40 -54.23
N ILE A 43 46.04 -44.27 -52.90
CA ILE A 43 46.29 -42.99 -52.28
C ILE A 43 47.73 -42.55 -52.51
N ILE A 44 47.90 -41.44 -53.22
CA ILE A 44 49.19 -40.77 -53.40
C ILE A 44 49.50 -39.94 -52.14
N THR A 45 48.55 -39.15 -51.69
CA THR A 45 48.65 -38.44 -50.42
C THR A 45 47.25 -38.30 -49.83
N ALA A 46 47.12 -38.34 -48.51
CA ALA A 46 45.87 -38.10 -47.81
C ALA A 46 46.14 -37.52 -46.41
N GLY A 47 45.18 -36.85 -45.88
CA GLY A 47 45.20 -36.33 -44.52
C GLY A 47 44.39 -35.06 -44.34
N THR A 48 44.24 -34.62 -43.10
CA THR A 48 43.65 -33.33 -42.74
C THR A 48 44.68 -32.21 -42.93
N LYS A 49 44.29 -30.95 -42.81
CA LYS A 49 45.20 -29.80 -42.83
C LYS A 49 46.25 -29.85 -41.71
N GLU A 50 45.94 -30.50 -40.60
CA GLU A 50 46.80 -30.58 -39.42
C GLU A 50 47.80 -31.75 -39.47
N ASP A 51 47.57 -32.75 -40.32
CA ASP A 51 48.44 -33.90 -40.46
C ASP A 51 49.75 -33.53 -41.16
N LYS A 52 50.87 -33.61 -40.45
CA LYS A 52 52.19 -33.30 -40.94
C LYS A 52 52.73 -34.36 -41.86
N THR A 53 52.22 -35.58 -41.78
CA THR A 53 52.64 -36.72 -42.61
C THR A 53 51.49 -37.31 -43.35
N SER A 54 51.63 -37.69 -44.60
CA SER A 54 50.63 -38.32 -45.43
C SER A 54 50.21 -39.67 -44.84
N LEU A 55 48.91 -39.91 -44.74
CA LEU A 55 48.36 -41.21 -44.41
C LEU A 55 48.45 -42.13 -45.64
N ARG A 56 49.63 -42.71 -45.91
CA ARG A 56 49.81 -43.74 -46.90
C ARG A 56 49.32 -45.10 -46.40
N LYS A 57 48.02 -45.26 -46.30
CA LYS A 57 47.43 -46.58 -46.06
C LYS A 57 46.77 -47.04 -47.38
N PHE A 58 47.25 -48.20 -47.89
CA PHE A 58 46.48 -48.92 -48.90
C PHE A 58 45.09 -49.10 -48.35
N VAL A 59 44.13 -48.39 -48.91
CA VAL A 59 42.75 -48.54 -48.53
C VAL A 59 42.22 -49.76 -49.27
N THR A 60 42.40 -50.91 -48.67
CA THR A 60 41.68 -52.10 -49.05
C THR A 60 40.22 -51.90 -48.62
N THR A 61 39.37 -52.03 -49.57
CA THR A 61 37.93 -52.01 -49.46
C THR A 61 37.39 -52.68 -48.21
N THR A 62 36.84 -51.84 -47.29
CA THR A 62 35.94 -52.36 -46.25
C THR A 62 34.51 -52.24 -46.76
N LYS A 63 33.65 -53.17 -46.36
CA LYS A 63 32.25 -53.27 -46.75
C LYS A 63 31.49 -51.94 -46.70
N ASP A 64 31.86 -51.04 -45.85
CA ASP A 64 31.19 -49.75 -45.68
C ASP A 64 31.57 -48.66 -46.71
N ARG A 65 32.50 -48.93 -47.62
CA ARG A 65 32.81 -48.08 -48.76
C ARG A 65 32.06 -48.37 -50.02
N ASP A 66 31.26 -49.41 -50.03
CA ASP A 66 30.52 -49.84 -51.21
C ASP A 66 29.59 -48.72 -51.72
N GLU A 67 28.94 -47.96 -50.84
CA GLU A 67 28.05 -46.88 -51.25
C GLU A 67 28.76 -45.74 -51.98
N PHE A 68 29.95 -45.33 -51.50
CA PHE A 68 30.73 -44.32 -52.17
C PHE A 68 31.22 -44.82 -53.52
N HIS A 69 31.78 -46.04 -53.58
CA HIS A 69 32.38 -46.63 -54.80
C HIS A 69 31.31 -46.89 -55.83
N GLU A 70 30.13 -47.37 -55.44
CA GLU A 70 28.96 -47.55 -56.31
C GLU A 70 28.52 -46.23 -56.94
N LYS A 71 28.39 -45.16 -56.10
CA LYS A 71 27.96 -43.84 -56.58
C LYS A 71 29.03 -43.19 -57.48
N TYR A 72 30.29 -43.27 -57.09
CA TYR A 72 31.38 -42.65 -57.83
C TYR A 72 31.62 -43.32 -59.19
N SER A 73 31.63 -44.66 -59.24
CA SER A 73 31.80 -45.40 -60.50
C SER A 73 30.62 -45.31 -61.45
N ALA A 74 29.47 -44.91 -60.98
CA ALA A 74 28.28 -44.65 -61.81
C ALA A 74 28.32 -43.28 -62.52
N ILE A 75 29.28 -42.43 -62.22
CA ILE A 75 29.46 -41.11 -62.81
C ILE A 75 30.16 -41.23 -64.14
N ASP A 76 29.67 -40.54 -65.17
CA ASP A 76 30.34 -40.33 -66.44
C ASP A 76 31.39 -39.19 -66.21
N HIS A 77 32.60 -39.54 -65.87
CA HIS A 77 33.69 -38.64 -65.56
C HIS A 77 34.15 -37.75 -66.73
N GLU A 78 33.92 -38.21 -67.97
CA GLU A 78 34.21 -37.37 -69.15
C GLU A 78 33.27 -36.16 -69.22
N LYS A 79 32.00 -36.35 -68.80
CA LYS A 79 31.00 -35.27 -68.79
C LYS A 79 30.94 -34.50 -67.44
N HIS A 80 31.33 -35.16 -66.38
CA HIS A 80 31.26 -34.61 -65.05
C HIS A 80 32.64 -34.80 -64.31
N PRO A 81 33.65 -34.08 -64.70
CA PRO A 81 34.97 -34.22 -64.13
C PRO A 81 35.06 -33.65 -62.69
N THR A 82 34.07 -32.92 -62.23
CA THR A 82 33.91 -32.40 -60.88
C THR A 82 32.51 -32.60 -60.36
N GLY A 83 32.39 -32.84 -59.07
CA GLY A 83 31.06 -33.00 -58.45
C GLY A 83 31.14 -33.25 -56.96
N GLU A 84 29.94 -33.55 -56.41
CA GLU A 84 29.81 -33.92 -55.03
C GLU A 84 29.03 -35.21 -54.85
N LEU A 85 29.41 -35.98 -53.84
CA LEU A 85 28.74 -37.23 -53.50
C LEU A 85 28.45 -37.26 -52.00
N VAL A 86 27.22 -37.63 -51.67
CA VAL A 86 26.80 -37.85 -50.28
C VAL A 86 26.61 -39.36 -50.11
N TYR A 87 27.26 -39.89 -49.06
CA TYR A 87 27.21 -41.32 -48.72
C TYR A 87 27.30 -41.57 -47.22
N HIS A 88 27.06 -42.80 -46.81
CA HIS A 88 27.20 -43.23 -45.40
C HIS A 88 28.44 -44.12 -45.28
N TYR A 89 29.22 -43.88 -44.21
CA TYR A 89 30.38 -44.70 -43.86
C TYR A 89 30.50 -44.78 -42.33
N GLY A 90 30.59 -46.00 -41.78
CA GLY A 90 30.73 -46.22 -40.35
C GLY A 90 29.56 -45.72 -39.50
N GLY A 91 28.35 -45.56 -40.11
CA GLY A 91 27.16 -45.00 -39.46
C GLY A 91 27.04 -43.49 -39.57
N ASP A 92 28.08 -42.81 -40.03
CA ASP A 92 28.08 -41.36 -40.25
C ASP A 92 27.78 -41.01 -41.70
N LYS A 93 27.28 -39.81 -41.93
CA LYS A 93 27.00 -39.23 -43.22
C LYS A 93 28.14 -38.34 -43.66
N TYR A 94 28.73 -38.64 -44.83
CA TYR A 94 29.81 -37.90 -45.43
C TYR A 94 29.38 -37.20 -46.72
N ILE A 95 30.02 -36.05 -46.97
CA ILE A 95 30.01 -35.41 -48.27
C ILE A 95 31.44 -35.42 -48.82
N THR A 96 31.62 -35.86 -50.07
CA THR A 96 32.92 -35.82 -50.73
C THR A 96 32.80 -35.01 -52.02
N TYR A 97 33.59 -33.98 -52.10
CA TYR A 97 33.79 -33.22 -53.33
C TYR A 97 34.93 -33.88 -54.10
N TYR A 98 34.75 -34.12 -55.38
CA TYR A 98 35.77 -34.74 -56.22
C TYR A 98 36.07 -33.87 -57.42
N SER A 99 37.31 -33.97 -57.92
CA SER A 99 37.76 -33.33 -59.17
C SER A 99 38.79 -34.22 -59.82
N ASP A 100 38.51 -34.61 -61.03
CA ASP A 100 39.48 -35.37 -61.88
C ASP A 100 40.52 -34.42 -62.41
N VAL A 101 41.79 -34.88 -62.39
CA VAL A 101 42.93 -34.10 -62.90
C VAL A 101 43.10 -34.32 -64.39
N GLN A 102 43.00 -33.23 -65.18
CA GLN A 102 43.10 -33.30 -66.62
C GLN A 102 44.39 -33.99 -67.08
N TYR A 103 44.24 -34.78 -68.14
CA TYR A 103 45.31 -35.55 -68.80
C TYR A 103 46.01 -36.64 -67.94
N THR A 104 45.42 -36.95 -66.78
CA THR A 104 45.85 -38.03 -65.91
C THR A 104 44.64 -38.87 -65.49
N GLU A 105 44.87 -40.05 -64.94
CA GLU A 105 43.82 -40.84 -64.29
C GLU A 105 43.70 -40.53 -62.79
N TRP A 106 44.20 -39.38 -62.33
CA TRP A 106 44.18 -39.00 -60.95
C TRP A 106 42.94 -38.25 -60.54
N SER A 107 42.53 -38.42 -59.30
CA SER A 107 41.43 -37.64 -58.71
C SER A 107 41.81 -37.02 -57.38
N ILE A 108 41.28 -35.80 -57.17
CA ILE A 108 41.36 -35.07 -55.89
C ILE A 108 39.98 -35.23 -55.22
N ARG A 109 39.99 -35.63 -54.00
CA ARG A 109 38.76 -35.79 -53.20
C ARG A 109 38.93 -35.09 -51.85
N ILE A 110 37.87 -34.36 -51.41
CA ILE A 110 37.78 -33.73 -50.10
C ILE A 110 36.53 -34.26 -49.43
N SER A 111 36.69 -34.98 -48.31
CA SER A 111 35.59 -35.61 -47.59
C SER A 111 35.38 -34.95 -46.24
N GLU A 112 34.12 -34.57 -45.96
CA GLU A 112 33.70 -33.95 -44.69
C GLU A 112 32.67 -34.81 -44.01
N ASN A 113 32.71 -34.90 -42.67
CA ASN A 113 31.69 -35.63 -41.88
C ASN A 113 30.54 -34.73 -41.53
N LEU A 114 29.42 -34.84 -42.21
CA LEU A 114 28.21 -34.07 -41.97
C LEU A 114 27.52 -34.42 -40.64
N SER A 115 27.68 -35.65 -40.15
CA SER A 115 27.12 -36.08 -38.87
C SER A 115 27.80 -35.40 -37.70
N GLU A 116 29.11 -35.27 -37.74
CA GLU A 116 29.92 -34.59 -36.72
C GLU A 116 29.59 -33.11 -36.67
N GLN A 117 29.55 -32.44 -37.81
CA GLN A 117 29.22 -31.02 -37.93
C GLN A 117 27.77 -30.73 -37.38
N LYS A 118 26.83 -31.63 -37.68
CA LYS A 118 25.47 -31.51 -37.13
C LYS A 118 25.44 -31.70 -35.61
N ARG A 119 26.22 -32.64 -35.07
CA ARG A 119 26.28 -32.89 -33.64
C ARG A 119 26.82 -31.68 -32.89
N ASP A 120 27.86 -31.06 -33.39
CA ASP A 120 28.46 -29.84 -32.81
C ASP A 120 27.51 -28.65 -32.88
N MET A 121 26.82 -28.48 -34.00
CA MET A 121 25.77 -27.45 -34.12
C MET A 121 24.62 -27.67 -33.10
N TRP A 122 24.16 -28.93 -32.92
CA TRP A 122 23.13 -29.23 -31.95
C TRP A 122 23.58 -28.98 -30.51
N SER A 123 24.82 -29.33 -30.17
CA SER A 123 25.38 -29.04 -28.83
C SER A 123 25.42 -27.55 -28.56
N PHE A 124 25.79 -26.74 -29.52
CA PHE A 124 25.78 -25.28 -29.43
C PHE A 124 24.37 -24.72 -29.24
N VAL A 125 23.38 -25.23 -29.98
CA VAL A 125 21.95 -24.84 -29.82
C VAL A 125 21.45 -25.19 -28.41
N VAL A 126 21.76 -26.38 -27.90
CA VAL A 126 21.38 -26.80 -26.54
C VAL A 126 21.97 -25.87 -25.50
N TRP A 127 23.24 -25.49 -25.63
CA TRP A 127 23.87 -24.53 -24.72
C TRP A 127 23.22 -23.15 -24.75
N ILE A 128 22.87 -22.63 -25.94
CA ILE A 128 22.14 -21.37 -26.07
C ILE A 128 20.78 -21.45 -25.35
N VAL A 129 20.02 -22.52 -25.59
CA VAL A 129 18.71 -22.72 -24.96
C VAL A 129 18.83 -22.78 -23.44
N LEU A 130 19.86 -23.48 -22.93
CA LEU A 130 20.11 -23.59 -21.49
C LEU A 130 20.44 -22.21 -20.88
N VAL A 131 21.29 -21.43 -21.53
CA VAL A 131 21.64 -20.07 -21.07
C VAL A 131 20.39 -19.16 -21.05
N LEU A 132 19.58 -19.20 -22.11
CA LEU A 132 18.33 -18.44 -22.18
C LEU A 132 17.35 -18.86 -21.09
N PHE A 133 17.25 -20.16 -20.83
CA PHE A 133 16.40 -20.68 -19.74
C PHE A 133 16.85 -20.14 -18.37
N VAL A 134 18.16 -20.18 -18.08
CA VAL A 134 18.71 -19.65 -16.82
C VAL A 134 18.45 -18.16 -16.68
N LEU A 135 18.61 -17.40 -17.77
CA LEU A 135 18.30 -15.96 -17.79
C LEU A 135 16.81 -15.68 -17.54
N CYS A 136 15.92 -16.45 -18.17
CA CYS A 136 14.48 -16.32 -17.93
C CYS A 136 14.10 -16.62 -16.48
N VAL A 137 14.63 -17.72 -15.91
CA VAL A 137 14.40 -18.05 -14.50
C VAL A 137 14.94 -16.95 -13.58
N GLY A 138 16.14 -16.45 -13.86
CA GLY A 138 16.71 -15.33 -13.10
C GLY A 138 15.88 -14.05 -13.18
N ALA A 139 15.32 -13.72 -14.33
CA ALA A 139 14.43 -12.58 -14.52
C ALA A 139 13.15 -12.72 -13.69
N VAL A 140 12.50 -13.90 -13.73
CA VAL A 140 11.28 -14.17 -12.94
C VAL A 140 11.56 -14.08 -11.43
N VAL A 141 12.66 -14.68 -10.97
CA VAL A 141 13.06 -14.60 -9.55
C VAL A 141 13.33 -13.15 -9.13
N SER A 142 14.01 -12.39 -9.98
CA SER A 142 14.28 -10.96 -9.74
C SER A 142 12.99 -10.14 -9.69
N GLU A 143 12.02 -10.41 -10.56
CA GLU A 143 10.72 -9.73 -10.57
C GLU A 143 9.92 -10.02 -9.29
N ILE A 144 9.85 -11.29 -8.86
CA ILE A 144 9.19 -11.68 -7.62
C ILE A 144 9.86 -11.01 -6.41
N PHE A 145 11.19 -10.99 -6.40
CA PHE A 145 11.95 -10.33 -5.34
C PHE A 145 11.65 -8.82 -5.28
N LEU A 146 11.71 -8.14 -6.41
CA LEU A 146 11.46 -6.69 -6.51
C LEU A 146 10.03 -6.34 -6.07
N THR A 147 9.06 -7.13 -6.51
CA THR A 147 7.65 -6.92 -6.17
C THR A 147 7.41 -7.07 -4.68
N ASN A 148 7.89 -8.15 -4.07
CA ASN A 148 7.62 -8.44 -2.66
C ASN A 148 8.43 -7.57 -1.69
N HIS A 149 9.68 -7.24 -2.02
CA HIS A 149 10.57 -6.54 -1.09
C HIS A 149 10.62 -5.02 -1.29
N ILE A 150 10.20 -4.51 -2.43
CA ILE A 150 10.27 -3.07 -2.71
C ILE A 150 8.89 -2.48 -3.01
N LEU A 151 8.18 -3.03 -4.00
CA LEU A 151 6.92 -2.44 -4.45
C LEU A 151 5.79 -2.58 -3.41
N HIS A 152 5.63 -3.77 -2.83
CA HIS A 152 4.57 -4.03 -1.87
C HIS A 152 4.64 -3.16 -0.60
N PRO A 153 5.80 -2.99 0.09
CA PRO A 153 5.91 -2.08 1.23
C PRO A 153 5.60 -0.62 0.88
N ILE A 154 6.01 -0.16 -0.31
CA ILE A 154 5.72 1.20 -0.77
C ILE A 154 4.21 1.38 -1.01
N GLN A 155 3.55 0.41 -1.64
CA GLN A 155 2.09 0.45 -1.83
C GLN A 155 1.35 0.46 -0.49
N ASN A 156 1.76 -0.37 0.47
CA ASN A 156 1.18 -0.38 1.82
C ASN A 156 1.29 0.99 2.50
N ALA A 157 2.42 1.69 2.34
CA ALA A 157 2.57 3.04 2.86
C ALA A 157 1.61 4.04 2.19
N ILE A 158 1.49 4.00 0.87
CA ILE A 158 0.58 4.86 0.10
C ILE A 158 -0.87 4.60 0.54
N ASP A 159 -1.27 3.34 0.61
CA ASP A 159 -2.63 2.95 1.01
C ASP A 159 -2.94 3.38 2.44
N MET A 160 -1.97 3.25 3.36
CA MET A 160 -2.11 3.73 4.73
C MET A 160 -2.33 5.25 4.78
N PHE A 161 -1.53 6.03 4.08
CA PHE A 161 -1.69 7.49 4.02
C PHE A 161 -3.02 7.91 3.39
N GLU A 162 -3.46 7.21 2.35
CA GLU A 162 -4.77 7.46 1.72
C GLU A 162 -5.90 7.19 2.72
N ARG A 163 -5.83 6.10 3.47
CA ARG A 163 -6.81 5.77 4.52
C ARG A 163 -6.81 6.82 5.63
N ILE A 164 -5.63 7.23 6.12
CA ILE A 164 -5.52 8.30 7.13
C ILE A 164 -6.18 9.58 6.63
N ARG A 165 -5.93 9.96 5.38
CA ARG A 165 -6.54 11.14 4.76
C ARG A 165 -8.06 11.08 4.72
N GLN A 166 -8.63 9.89 4.42
CA GLN A 166 -10.08 9.72 4.29
C GLN A 166 -10.78 9.57 5.63
N THR A 167 -10.18 8.83 6.56
CA THR A 167 -10.79 8.46 7.84
C THR A 167 -10.36 9.33 9.01
N GLN A 168 -9.24 10.08 8.87
CA GLN A 168 -8.57 10.77 9.96
C GLN A 168 -8.19 9.85 11.13
N ASP A 169 -7.98 8.58 10.84
CA ASP A 169 -7.55 7.58 11.82
C ASP A 169 -6.03 7.56 11.89
N TYR A 170 -5.49 8.24 12.88
CA TYR A 170 -4.05 8.35 13.11
C TYR A 170 -3.47 7.14 13.88
N SER A 171 -4.30 6.17 14.29
CA SER A 171 -3.85 4.95 14.96
C SER A 171 -3.27 3.90 14.00
N LEU A 172 -3.41 4.10 12.69
CA LEU A 172 -2.90 3.20 11.68
C LEU A 172 -1.38 3.15 11.71
N ARG A 173 -0.82 1.94 11.60
CA ARG A 173 0.63 1.70 11.60
C ARG A 173 1.04 0.85 10.41
N MET A 174 2.25 1.10 9.94
CA MET A 174 2.88 0.36 8.88
C MET A 174 3.47 -0.95 9.41
N PRO A 175 3.26 -2.13 8.76
CA PRO A 175 3.90 -3.36 9.17
C PRO A 175 5.42 -3.28 8.95
N VAL A 176 6.21 -3.65 9.96
CA VAL A 176 7.67 -3.73 9.88
C VAL A 176 8.07 -5.18 9.54
N GLU A 177 8.20 -5.46 8.25
CA GLU A 177 8.47 -6.83 7.76
C GLU A 177 9.94 -7.07 7.43
N SER A 178 10.75 -6.03 7.31
CA SER A 178 12.16 -6.09 6.94
C SER A 178 13.06 -5.40 7.96
N LYS A 179 14.35 -5.80 7.99
CA LYS A 179 15.38 -5.16 8.82
C LYS A 179 16.32 -4.25 8.01
N ASP A 180 16.03 -4.04 6.75
CA ASP A 180 16.75 -3.18 5.83
C ASP A 180 16.29 -1.70 5.90
N GLU A 181 16.62 -0.90 4.90
CA GLU A 181 16.27 0.50 4.79
C GLU A 181 14.74 0.72 4.75
N LEU A 182 13.98 -0.22 4.18
CA LEU A 182 12.52 -0.15 4.12
C LEU A 182 11.89 -0.44 5.48
N GLY A 183 12.46 -1.37 6.25
CA GLY A 183 12.05 -1.61 7.63
C GLY A 183 12.28 -0.40 8.52
N LYS A 184 13.46 0.24 8.40
CA LYS A 184 13.76 1.51 9.11
C LYS A 184 12.82 2.65 8.69
N MET A 185 12.44 2.71 7.41
CA MET A 185 11.45 3.67 6.93
C MET A 185 10.08 3.42 7.58
N ALA A 186 9.64 2.16 7.67
CA ALA A 186 8.38 1.80 8.33
C ALA A 186 8.39 2.14 9.82
N GLU A 187 9.49 1.88 10.53
CA GLU A 187 9.69 2.30 11.93
C GLU A 187 9.60 3.83 12.07
N GLY A 188 10.33 4.58 11.23
CA GLY A 188 10.30 6.05 11.26
C GLY A 188 8.93 6.63 10.93
N ILE A 189 8.17 6.01 10.01
CA ILE A 189 6.79 6.39 9.73
C ILE A 189 5.90 6.12 10.95
N ASN A 190 6.06 4.98 11.63
CA ASN A 190 5.29 4.66 12.83
C ASN A 190 5.59 5.62 13.97
N GLU A 191 6.86 5.97 14.22
CA GLU A 191 7.25 6.98 15.21
C GLU A 191 6.63 8.35 14.89
N LEU A 192 6.61 8.74 13.61
CA LEU A 192 5.94 9.97 13.18
C LEU A 192 4.43 9.90 13.43
N MET A 193 3.81 8.76 13.18
CA MET A 193 2.38 8.56 13.43
C MET A 193 2.04 8.60 14.91
N ASP A 194 2.88 8.02 15.80
CA ASP A 194 2.75 8.14 17.26
C ASP A 194 2.75 9.61 17.69
N TYR A 195 3.68 10.39 17.16
CA TYR A 195 3.76 11.83 17.45
C TYR A 195 2.53 12.59 16.95
N VAL A 196 2.04 12.29 15.73
CA VAL A 196 0.85 12.94 15.15
C VAL A 196 -0.42 12.59 15.94
N GLU A 197 -0.59 11.33 16.35
CA GLU A 197 -1.71 10.87 17.16
C GLU A 197 -1.74 11.58 18.52
N GLU A 198 -0.60 11.63 19.20
CA GLU A 198 -0.46 12.34 20.49
C GLU A 198 -0.79 13.84 20.34
N LYS A 199 -0.29 14.48 19.30
CA LYS A 199 -0.55 15.91 19.04
C LYS A 199 -2.01 16.17 18.71
N HIS A 200 -2.64 15.30 17.93
CA HIS A 200 -4.05 15.42 17.59
C HIS A 200 -4.92 15.29 18.86
N GLU A 201 -4.62 14.33 19.73
CA GLU A 201 -5.34 14.13 20.99
C GLU A 201 -5.15 15.33 21.93
N GLN A 202 -3.92 15.83 22.08
CA GLN A 202 -3.64 17.04 22.84
C GLN A 202 -4.43 18.24 22.32
N GLN A 203 -4.48 18.44 21.01
CA GLN A 203 -5.22 19.52 20.38
C GLN A 203 -6.74 19.39 20.63
N LYS A 204 -7.29 18.21 20.46
CA LYS A 204 -8.70 17.89 20.72
C LYS A 204 -9.08 18.20 22.19
N ASN A 205 -8.25 17.73 23.12
CA ASN A 205 -8.45 17.98 24.55
C ASN A 205 -8.36 19.47 24.90
N ALA A 206 -7.38 20.18 24.31
CA ALA A 206 -7.26 21.63 24.50
C ALA A 206 -8.47 22.38 23.91
N GLN A 207 -8.95 22.00 22.75
CA GLN A 207 -10.13 22.59 22.13
C GLN A 207 -11.40 22.36 22.95
N GLN A 208 -11.60 21.13 23.45
CA GLN A 208 -12.72 20.82 24.35
C GLN A 208 -12.66 21.65 25.64
N LYS A 209 -11.49 21.79 26.23
CA LYS A 209 -11.29 22.61 27.43
C LYS A 209 -11.60 24.08 27.16
N LEU A 210 -11.13 24.62 26.03
CA LEU A 210 -11.45 25.99 25.62
C LEU A 210 -12.95 26.18 25.39
N GLN A 211 -13.61 25.21 24.76
CA GLN A 211 -15.06 25.24 24.53
C GLN A 211 -15.82 25.23 25.87
N MET A 212 -15.46 24.31 26.78
CA MET A 212 -16.06 24.27 28.13
C MET A 212 -15.88 25.61 28.87
N GLN A 213 -14.71 26.20 28.79
CA GLN A 213 -14.46 27.52 29.41
C GLN A 213 -15.26 28.65 28.74
N ALA A 214 -15.43 28.59 27.39
CA ALA A 214 -16.22 29.56 26.67
C ALA A 214 -17.72 29.45 26.91
N ASP A 215 -18.22 28.26 27.30
CA ASP A 215 -19.62 27.98 27.51
C ASP A 215 -20.05 27.99 29.00
N SER A 216 -19.10 28.05 29.93
CA SER A 216 -19.38 28.13 31.34
C SER A 216 -19.36 29.58 31.85
N ASP A 217 -20.16 29.84 32.92
CA ASP A 217 -20.03 31.06 33.70
C ASP A 217 -18.76 30.99 34.61
N PRO A 218 -17.88 31.94 34.54
CA PRO A 218 -16.57 31.84 35.23
C PRO A 218 -16.68 31.83 36.75
N LEU A 219 -17.75 32.33 37.33
CA LEU A 219 -17.95 32.36 38.80
C LEU A 219 -18.58 31.04 39.27
N THR A 220 -19.62 30.59 38.64
CA THR A 220 -20.51 29.52 39.16
C THR A 220 -20.23 28.17 38.51
N GLY A 221 -19.57 28.13 37.36
CA GLY A 221 -19.25 26.89 36.62
C GLY A 221 -20.40 26.24 35.86
N VAL A 222 -21.64 26.75 36.00
CA VAL A 222 -22.78 26.34 35.18
C VAL A 222 -22.72 26.96 33.78
N MET A 223 -23.58 26.57 32.83
CA MET A 223 -23.62 27.21 31.52
C MET A 223 -23.75 28.73 31.64
N ASN A 224 -23.00 29.49 30.85
CA ASN A 224 -23.27 30.92 30.72
C ASN A 224 -24.53 31.16 29.87
N LYS A 225 -25.01 32.39 29.84
CA LYS A 225 -26.24 32.78 29.11
C LYS A 225 -26.28 32.25 27.69
N ARG A 226 -25.17 32.41 26.94
CA ARG A 226 -25.09 32.00 25.54
C ARG A 226 -25.22 30.49 25.37
N ALA A 227 -24.49 29.73 26.16
CA ALA A 227 -24.49 28.28 26.10
C ALA A 227 -25.84 27.72 26.50
N PHE A 228 -26.43 28.28 27.60
CA PHE A 228 -27.76 27.88 28.03
C PHE A 228 -28.87 28.21 27.01
N GLU A 229 -28.83 29.36 26.37
CA GLU A 229 -29.75 29.73 25.30
C GLU A 229 -29.71 28.72 24.15
N THR A 230 -28.50 28.34 23.70
CA THR A 230 -28.32 27.31 22.65
C THR A 230 -28.89 25.98 23.09
N TYR A 231 -28.53 25.53 24.30
CA TYR A 231 -29.00 24.29 24.90
C TYR A 231 -30.52 24.24 25.00
N ALA A 232 -31.15 25.31 25.51
CA ALA A 232 -32.59 25.37 25.69
C ALA A 232 -33.37 25.41 24.37
N ARG A 233 -32.81 26.06 23.31
CA ARG A 233 -33.38 26.02 21.97
C ARG A 233 -33.36 24.61 21.39
N GLU A 234 -32.21 23.91 21.48
CA GLU A 234 -32.11 22.52 21.00
C GLU A 234 -33.10 21.59 21.74
N LYS A 235 -33.27 21.80 23.07
CA LYS A 235 -34.22 21.03 23.86
C LYS A 235 -35.68 21.33 23.49
N ALA A 236 -36.00 22.58 23.18
CA ALA A 236 -37.35 22.97 22.74
C ALA A 236 -37.69 22.38 21.36
N GLU A 237 -36.74 22.42 20.42
CA GLU A 237 -36.88 21.79 19.11
C GLU A 237 -37.03 20.28 19.23
N TYR A 238 -36.21 19.63 20.03
CA TYR A 238 -36.27 18.19 20.27
C TYR A 238 -37.63 17.78 20.87
N ALA A 239 -38.13 18.50 21.90
CA ALA A 239 -39.40 18.24 22.51
C ALA A 239 -40.59 18.37 21.51
N ALA A 240 -40.54 19.40 20.67
CA ALA A 240 -41.53 19.64 19.62
C ALA A 240 -41.57 18.52 18.56
N GLU A 241 -40.37 18.06 18.11
CA GLU A 241 -40.24 17.01 17.10
C GLU A 241 -40.72 15.64 17.62
N HIS A 242 -40.49 15.33 18.92
CA HIS A 242 -40.79 14.03 19.50
C HIS A 242 -42.11 14.01 20.27
N GLY A 243 -42.79 15.16 20.39
CA GLY A 243 -44.03 15.28 21.14
C GLY A 243 -43.83 15.08 22.65
N GLU A 244 -42.63 15.35 23.15
CA GLU A 244 -42.26 15.24 24.56
C GLU A 244 -42.59 16.53 25.31
N GLN A 245 -42.65 16.43 26.65
CA GLN A 245 -42.90 17.58 27.52
C GLN A 245 -41.56 18.28 27.82
N ILE A 246 -41.54 19.60 27.67
CA ILE A 246 -40.43 20.44 28.12
C ILE A 246 -40.79 21.11 29.43
N VAL A 247 -39.84 21.17 30.35
CA VAL A 247 -39.89 21.93 31.60
C VAL A 247 -38.78 22.96 31.57
N PHE A 248 -39.14 24.22 31.74
CA PHE A 248 -38.21 25.34 31.75
C PHE A 248 -38.43 26.16 33.03
N GLY A 249 -37.38 26.30 33.84
CA GLY A 249 -37.43 27.08 35.07
C GLY A 249 -36.55 28.34 34.98
N PHE A 250 -37.05 29.42 35.56
CA PHE A 250 -36.35 30.69 35.71
C PHE A 250 -36.35 31.12 37.14
N LEU A 251 -35.17 31.27 37.78
CA LEU A 251 -34.95 31.60 39.18
C LEU A 251 -34.26 32.93 39.30
N ASP A 252 -34.75 33.75 40.23
CA ASP A 252 -34.06 34.99 40.68
C ASP A 252 -33.86 34.92 42.19
N VAL A 253 -32.66 35.29 42.64
CA VAL A 253 -32.30 35.31 44.05
C VAL A 253 -32.93 36.51 44.73
N ASP A 254 -33.78 36.28 45.68
CA ASP A 254 -34.55 37.33 46.38
C ASP A 254 -33.64 38.30 47.14
N ASP A 255 -33.86 39.60 46.93
CA ASP A 255 -33.16 40.69 47.63
C ASP A 255 -31.64 40.67 47.48
N PHE A 256 -31.10 40.05 46.44
CA PHE A 256 -29.65 39.88 46.21
C PHE A 256 -28.87 41.20 46.21
N LYS A 257 -29.42 42.26 45.63
CA LYS A 257 -28.81 43.58 45.64
C LYS A 257 -28.65 44.14 47.06
N ARG A 258 -29.64 43.94 47.95
CA ARG A 258 -29.59 44.30 49.35
C ARG A 258 -28.52 43.47 50.07
N PHE A 259 -28.49 42.17 49.82
CA PHE A 259 -27.49 41.29 50.38
C PHE A 259 -26.04 41.75 50.06
N ASN A 260 -25.79 42.10 48.80
CA ASN A 260 -24.47 42.65 48.40
C ASN A 260 -24.14 43.96 49.08
N THR A 261 -25.14 44.79 49.38
CA THR A 261 -24.96 46.07 50.12
C THR A 261 -24.62 45.82 51.57
N ASP A 262 -25.28 44.86 52.20
CA ASP A 262 -25.11 44.57 53.64
C ASP A 262 -23.87 43.72 53.95
N TYR A 263 -23.48 42.76 53.04
CA TYR A 263 -22.43 41.76 53.31
C TYR A 263 -21.24 41.83 52.31
N GLY A 264 -21.35 42.64 51.28
CA GLY A 264 -20.33 42.78 50.26
C GLY A 264 -20.41 41.78 49.11
N HIS A 265 -19.77 42.13 47.98
CA HIS A 265 -19.80 41.36 46.75
C HIS A 265 -19.19 39.96 46.86
N GLN A 266 -18.15 39.79 47.69
CA GLN A 266 -17.53 38.49 47.90
C GLN A 266 -18.48 37.48 48.49
N GLN A 267 -19.31 37.89 49.46
CA GLN A 267 -20.34 37.04 50.05
C GLN A 267 -21.45 36.77 49.04
N GLY A 268 -21.80 37.77 48.22
CA GLY A 268 -22.73 37.57 47.10
C GLY A 268 -22.27 36.54 46.05
N ASP A 269 -20.98 36.57 45.73
CA ASP A 269 -20.39 35.56 44.84
C ASP A 269 -20.46 34.14 45.41
N GLU A 270 -20.25 33.99 46.74
CA GLU A 270 -20.42 32.69 47.45
C GLU A 270 -21.89 32.19 47.35
N ILE A 271 -22.85 33.09 47.50
CA ILE A 271 -24.27 32.78 47.34
C ILE A 271 -24.60 32.31 45.92
N LEU A 272 -24.12 33.02 44.89
CA LEU A 272 -24.34 32.64 43.50
C LEU A 272 -23.75 31.26 43.21
N CYS A 273 -22.61 30.93 43.73
CA CYS A 273 -22.00 29.60 43.67
C CYS A 273 -22.86 28.54 44.36
N TYR A 274 -23.40 28.87 45.55
CA TYR A 274 -24.28 27.96 46.29
C TYR A 274 -25.62 27.70 45.52
N VAL A 275 -26.23 28.73 44.98
CA VAL A 275 -27.45 28.61 44.14
C VAL A 275 -27.18 27.72 42.93
N ALA A 276 -26.07 27.96 42.24
CA ALA A 276 -25.67 27.16 41.08
C ALA A 276 -25.45 25.68 41.44
N GLN A 277 -24.74 25.42 42.56
CA GLN A 277 -24.52 24.04 43.05
C GLN A 277 -25.82 23.35 43.44
N THR A 278 -26.73 24.09 44.11
CA THR A 278 -28.06 23.56 44.49
C THR A 278 -28.86 23.18 43.24
N LEU A 279 -28.96 24.06 42.25
CA LEU A 279 -29.65 23.76 40.99
C LEU A 279 -28.99 22.60 40.25
N GLN A 280 -27.68 22.59 40.15
CA GLN A 280 -26.93 21.54 39.42
C GLN A 280 -27.03 20.18 40.13
N SER A 281 -27.19 20.13 41.44
CA SER A 281 -27.45 18.88 42.16
C SER A 281 -28.85 18.27 41.86
N LEU A 282 -29.82 19.11 41.49
CA LEU A 282 -31.16 18.70 41.12
C LEU A 282 -31.33 18.46 39.62
N PHE A 283 -30.63 19.26 38.79
CA PHE A 283 -30.70 19.24 37.33
C PHE A 283 -29.26 19.16 36.73
N PRO A 284 -28.60 18.02 36.81
CA PRO A 284 -27.19 17.90 36.40
C PRO A 284 -27.01 18.18 34.89
N GLY A 285 -26.15 19.19 34.57
CA GLY A 285 -25.88 19.57 33.19
C GLY A 285 -26.96 20.34 32.45
N GLU A 286 -27.98 20.79 33.16
CA GLU A 286 -29.19 21.44 32.59
C GLU A 286 -29.41 22.87 33.09
N VAL A 287 -28.40 23.42 33.78
CA VAL A 287 -28.50 24.73 34.48
C VAL A 287 -27.61 25.76 33.79
N GLY A 288 -28.13 26.99 33.67
CA GLY A 288 -27.37 28.17 33.22
C GLY A 288 -27.57 29.39 34.11
N ARG A 289 -26.57 30.26 34.17
CA ARG A 289 -26.67 31.60 34.75
C ARG A 289 -26.94 32.59 33.63
N ILE A 290 -28.10 33.26 33.70
CA ILE A 290 -28.59 34.14 32.62
C ILE A 290 -28.08 35.55 32.78
N GLY A 291 -27.86 35.98 34.05
CA GLY A 291 -27.24 37.29 34.35
C GLY A 291 -27.40 37.63 35.81
N GLY A 292 -26.46 38.35 36.37
CA GLY A 292 -26.55 38.80 37.75
C GLY A 292 -26.84 37.69 38.77
N ASP A 293 -28.05 37.72 39.28
CA ASP A 293 -28.65 36.80 40.23
C ASP A 293 -29.74 35.87 39.61
N GLU A 294 -29.80 35.84 38.29
CA GLU A 294 -30.79 35.05 37.53
C GLU A 294 -30.18 33.73 37.02
N PHE A 295 -30.87 32.63 37.28
CA PHE A 295 -30.55 31.30 36.82
C PHE A 295 -31.72 30.67 36.07
N ALA A 296 -31.39 29.76 35.17
CA ALA A 296 -32.40 28.98 34.46
C ALA A 296 -32.01 27.51 34.40
N PHE A 297 -33.00 26.65 34.26
CA PHE A 297 -32.81 25.24 33.93
C PHE A 297 -33.84 24.76 32.90
N CYS A 298 -33.47 23.74 32.13
CA CYS A 298 -34.34 23.21 31.11
C CYS A 298 -34.07 21.72 30.90
N TYR A 299 -35.16 20.92 30.94
CA TYR A 299 -35.05 19.48 30.64
C TYR A 299 -36.32 18.97 29.90
N VAL A 300 -36.22 17.83 29.25
CA VAL A 300 -37.28 17.22 28.45
C VAL A 300 -37.50 15.80 28.93
N GLY A 301 -38.77 15.40 29.00
CA GLY A 301 -39.18 14.05 29.36
C GLY A 301 -40.63 13.94 29.73
N GLU A 302 -41.14 12.72 29.96
CA GLU A 302 -42.47 12.48 30.51
C GLU A 302 -42.46 12.65 32.03
N ILE A 303 -42.86 13.85 32.50
CA ILE A 303 -42.81 14.21 33.90
C ILE A 303 -44.20 14.55 34.39
N SER A 304 -44.60 13.95 35.53
CA SER A 304 -45.91 14.29 36.12
C SER A 304 -45.91 15.71 36.69
N GLY A 305 -47.04 16.39 36.61
CA GLY A 305 -47.17 17.72 37.20
C GLY A 305 -46.91 17.71 38.73
N GLU A 306 -47.07 16.59 39.41
CA GLU A 306 -46.73 16.41 40.83
C GLU A 306 -45.23 16.36 41.07
N GLN A 307 -44.48 15.73 40.16
CA GLN A 307 -43.01 15.72 40.18
C GLN A 307 -42.44 17.12 39.94
N ILE A 308 -42.99 17.84 38.96
CA ILE A 308 -42.56 19.23 38.67
C ILE A 308 -42.77 20.14 39.87
N LYS A 309 -43.92 19.99 40.57
CA LYS A 309 -44.19 20.73 41.83
C LYS A 309 -43.22 20.35 42.94
N THR A 310 -42.88 19.07 43.04
CA THR A 310 -41.94 18.57 44.03
C THR A 310 -40.56 19.12 43.77
N ASP A 311 -40.08 19.07 42.53
CA ASP A 311 -38.76 19.57 42.14
C ASP A 311 -38.64 21.08 42.35
N ALA A 312 -39.65 21.86 41.91
CA ALA A 312 -39.70 23.30 42.08
C ALA A 312 -39.71 23.72 43.55
N ASN A 313 -40.54 23.04 44.39
CA ASN A 313 -40.55 23.29 45.83
C ASN A 313 -39.25 22.85 46.52
N THR A 314 -38.61 21.81 46.03
CA THR A 314 -37.33 21.36 46.57
C THR A 314 -36.23 22.41 46.33
N VAL A 315 -36.21 23.06 45.16
CA VAL A 315 -35.30 24.18 44.87
C VAL A 315 -35.44 25.29 45.92
N THR A 316 -36.64 25.86 46.06
CA THR A 316 -36.91 26.99 46.97
C THR A 316 -36.64 26.61 48.45
N LYS A 317 -37.02 25.41 48.84
CA LYS A 317 -36.78 24.89 50.17
C LYS A 317 -35.33 24.70 50.49
N ARG A 318 -34.53 24.09 49.59
CA ARG A 318 -33.11 23.90 49.83
C ARG A 318 -32.36 25.22 49.92
N LEU A 319 -32.70 26.19 49.06
CA LEU A 319 -32.08 27.51 49.14
C LEU A 319 -32.32 28.15 50.51
N ALA A 320 -33.53 28.00 51.07
CA ALA A 320 -33.87 28.61 52.35
C ALA A 320 -33.33 27.87 53.60
N GLU A 321 -33.20 26.54 53.53
CA GLU A 321 -32.86 25.72 54.70
C GLU A 321 -31.37 25.36 54.78
N GLU A 322 -30.70 25.20 53.63
CA GLU A 322 -29.33 24.62 53.58
C GLU A 322 -28.19 25.65 53.55
N TYR A 323 -28.48 26.94 53.39
CA TYR A 323 -27.43 27.92 53.41
C TYR A 323 -26.93 28.20 54.84
N GLN A 324 -25.81 27.60 55.19
CA GLN A 324 -25.02 27.98 56.33
C GLN A 324 -23.78 28.67 55.78
N SER A 325 -23.65 29.96 56.08
CA SER A 325 -22.45 30.70 55.72
C SER A 325 -21.20 29.98 56.25
N LYS A 326 -20.15 29.85 55.40
CA LYS A 326 -18.84 29.39 55.87
C LYS A 326 -18.18 30.38 56.84
N THR A 327 -18.73 31.57 56.93
CA THR A 327 -18.35 32.61 57.86
C THR A 327 -19.53 32.84 58.83
N GLU A 328 -19.30 32.71 60.15
CA GLU A 328 -20.33 32.74 61.21
C GLU A 328 -21.16 34.04 61.31
N ASP A 329 -20.92 35.04 60.48
CA ASP A 329 -21.52 36.37 60.57
C ASP A 329 -22.72 36.63 59.67
N CYS A 330 -23.14 35.65 58.85
CA CYS A 330 -24.29 35.85 57.94
C CYS A 330 -25.58 35.25 58.52
N HIS A 331 -26.44 36.07 59.01
CA HIS A 331 -27.74 35.69 59.60
C HIS A 331 -28.91 35.81 58.64
N MET A 332 -28.69 35.96 57.34
CA MET A 332 -29.74 36.16 56.35
C MET A 332 -30.06 34.84 55.63
N ALA A 333 -31.32 34.46 55.62
CA ALA A 333 -31.82 33.34 54.82
C ALA A 333 -31.73 33.71 53.33
N ILE A 334 -31.20 32.82 52.52
CA ILE A 334 -31.14 32.97 51.07
C ILE A 334 -32.43 32.37 50.55
N THR A 335 -33.21 33.16 49.81
CA THR A 335 -34.42 32.68 49.16
C THR A 335 -34.39 33.00 47.69
N GLY A 336 -35.19 32.30 46.91
CA GLY A 336 -35.32 32.51 45.48
C GLY A 336 -36.78 32.40 45.04
N SER A 337 -37.14 33.27 44.15
CA SER A 337 -38.44 33.21 43.44
C SER A 337 -38.28 32.46 42.15
N LEU A 338 -39.03 31.34 42.00
CA LEU A 338 -38.93 30.41 40.89
C LEU A 338 -40.20 30.44 40.05
N GLY A 339 -40.04 30.73 38.75
CA GLY A 339 -41.10 30.52 37.74
C GLY A 339 -40.78 29.28 36.93
N VAL A 340 -41.74 28.38 36.80
CA VAL A 340 -41.62 27.18 35.96
C VAL A 340 -42.71 27.19 34.90
N VAL A 341 -42.35 26.91 33.68
CA VAL A 341 -43.28 26.62 32.59
C VAL A 341 -43.14 25.18 32.14
N THR A 342 -44.25 24.53 31.89
CA THR A 342 -44.27 23.18 31.34
C THR A 342 -45.27 23.11 30.20
N THR A 343 -44.89 22.46 29.11
CA THR A 343 -45.74 22.34 27.93
C THR A 343 -45.39 21.14 27.09
N LYS A 344 -46.38 20.59 26.37
CA LYS A 344 -46.21 19.66 25.24
C LYS A 344 -46.39 20.36 23.89
N LYS A 345 -46.75 21.65 23.91
CA LYS A 345 -46.88 22.44 22.70
C LYS A 345 -45.51 22.94 22.25
N SER A 346 -45.34 23.09 20.95
CA SER A 346 -44.14 23.73 20.39
C SER A 346 -44.13 25.20 20.78
N LEU A 347 -43.33 25.54 21.79
CA LEU A 347 -42.97 26.90 22.14
C LEU A 347 -41.48 27.12 21.82
N ASP A 348 -41.17 28.30 21.28
CA ASP A 348 -39.75 28.66 21.09
C ASP A 348 -39.12 29.11 22.41
N TYR A 349 -37.78 29.24 22.42
CA TYR A 349 -37.03 29.67 23.60
C TYR A 349 -37.52 31.02 24.16
N ILE A 350 -37.89 31.97 23.30
CA ILE A 350 -38.32 33.31 23.72
C ILE A 350 -39.66 33.24 24.45
N GLU A 351 -40.58 32.40 23.97
CA GLU A 351 -41.89 32.16 24.58
C GLU A 351 -41.74 31.43 25.93
N LEU A 352 -40.81 30.41 26.00
CA LEU A 352 -40.52 29.72 27.27
C LEU A 352 -39.97 30.69 28.32
N VAL A 353 -39.01 31.52 27.96
CA VAL A 353 -38.43 32.55 28.86
C VAL A 353 -39.54 33.52 29.32
N ARG A 354 -40.37 34.04 28.38
CA ARG A 354 -41.44 34.97 28.72
C ARG A 354 -42.46 34.36 29.71
N CYS A 355 -42.86 33.11 29.49
CA CYS A 355 -43.79 32.43 30.39
C CYS A 355 -43.18 32.14 31.76
N ALA A 356 -41.92 31.70 31.82
CA ALA A 356 -41.22 31.46 33.06
C ALA A 356 -40.94 32.75 33.85
N ASP A 357 -40.55 33.83 33.18
CA ASP A 357 -40.41 35.17 33.79
C ASP A 357 -41.70 35.68 34.40
N LEU A 358 -42.84 35.55 33.67
CA LEU A 358 -44.15 35.88 34.20
C LEU A 358 -44.52 35.08 35.46
N ALA A 359 -44.18 33.76 35.47
CA ALA A 359 -44.39 32.90 36.63
C ALA A 359 -43.47 33.35 37.80
N MET A 360 -42.23 33.65 37.56
CA MET A 360 -41.29 34.13 38.53
C MET A 360 -41.74 35.49 39.15
N TYR A 361 -42.22 36.39 38.30
CA TYR A 361 -42.77 37.67 38.77
C TYR A 361 -43.98 37.47 39.71
N ARG A 362 -44.85 36.51 39.37
CA ARG A 362 -45.95 36.14 40.27
C ARG A 362 -45.45 35.56 41.62
N ALA A 363 -44.37 34.77 41.59
CA ALA A 363 -43.75 34.26 42.79
C ALA A 363 -43.27 35.41 43.70
N LYS A 364 -42.64 36.44 43.12
CA LYS A 364 -42.19 37.65 43.84
C LYS A 364 -43.39 38.43 44.44
N ASP A 365 -44.49 38.60 43.68
CA ASP A 365 -45.69 39.27 44.13
C ASP A 365 -46.45 38.53 45.30
N GLN A 366 -46.39 37.21 45.32
CA GLN A 366 -47.02 36.37 46.33
C GLN A 366 -46.19 36.25 47.63
N GLY A 367 -45.11 36.98 47.75
CA GLY A 367 -44.35 37.08 49.00
C GLY A 367 -42.92 36.46 48.93
N LYS A 368 -42.42 36.12 47.71
CA LYS A 368 -41.09 35.55 47.48
C LYS A 368 -40.94 34.12 48.07
N ASN A 369 -39.77 33.51 47.90
CA ASN A 369 -39.41 32.17 48.38
C ASN A 369 -40.44 31.08 48.02
N ILE A 370 -41.03 31.15 46.86
CA ILE A 370 -42.01 30.18 46.34
C ILE A 370 -41.74 29.90 44.88
N ALA A 371 -42.28 28.76 44.43
CA ALA A 371 -42.32 28.40 43.03
C ALA A 371 -43.73 28.58 42.47
N VAL A 372 -43.86 29.22 41.30
CA VAL A 372 -45.13 29.31 40.53
C VAL A 372 -44.97 28.53 39.25
N ILE A 373 -45.90 27.63 38.95
CA ILE A 373 -45.88 26.76 37.78
C ILE A 373 -47.02 27.17 36.83
N LEU A 374 -46.65 27.37 35.57
CA LEU A 374 -47.60 27.61 34.48
C LEU A 374 -47.63 26.40 33.52
N GLU A 375 -48.74 25.79 33.32
CA GLU A 375 -49.00 24.79 32.29
C GLU A 375 -49.56 25.53 31.06
N VAL A 376 -48.88 25.42 29.92
CA VAL A 376 -49.24 26.18 28.71
C VAL A 376 -49.62 25.26 27.55
#